data_ca868bd593df5ad944d63dfabd7b8834
#
_entry.id   ca868bd593df5ad944d63dfabd7b8834
#
_cell.length_a   1.000
_cell.length_b   1.000
_cell.length_c   1.000
_cell.angle_alpha   90.00
_cell.angle_beta   90.00
_cell.angle_gamma   90.00
#
_symmetry.space_group_name_H-M   'P 1'
#
loop_
_entity.id
_entity.type
_entity.pdbx_description
1 polymer ?
#
loop_
_entity_poly.entity_id
_entity_poly.type
_entity_poly.pdbx_seq_one_letter_code
_entity_poly.pdbx_strand_id
1 'polypeptide(L)'
;MGHWLFWLLLLQSLIPYPQPAVDALDEARRLSMEVHAMPQEVERILLEREVEQLMLRQSGGAWGDLLWSALQHWQVWEFAGLLLLLWALWFIWRKRSLRREEREEENDGANEEEEVGNVAANEEDDVGNEVVREAANAENNNDAANGVQEEEHEGEDNTGRIAMERIQWPVQDLQEGCEWTTDLMDNFAIYFGHVLSNSFYPVLQRAIGVGSAFEGWSPREQDVVYRVLVPMNPPRGHSFQLELDTAGQRRGRNFRVRVQLECTCSREQQGENMLCFLHQPQEELRSNQDASLLHTLCTGSYLDVQKTARWFYQLVRAIWPALPQSHNWHLVLLPSRRSCQFQVSNGTASFRIEVLFGVRQGDSDIFVSSQPREACTPSTTWPESYAVAEMKFFKSIARRAPPDSLHLKCLQFFSRLQLGSGFSTYTIKTIVMHLLSIIPVSRWRRRDFVRRLVDISEGLRFCVQVRCLNHFIVGNRSLPGEIRLPPEVQMAETCNLFHHLVMDPVAHSQAMSEYVDLRKRFTRSLNDEH
;
A
#
# COMPACT_ATOMS: atom_id res chain seq x y z
N MET A 1 23.50 16.00 -22.92
CA MET A 1 22.73 17.25 -22.82
C MET A 1 21.54 17.18 -21.83
N GLY A 2 20.93 16.03 -21.58
CA GLY A 2 19.79 15.91 -20.67
C GLY A 2 20.09 16.13 -19.17
N HIS A 3 21.32 15.87 -18.73
CA HIS A 3 21.76 16.05 -17.33
C HIS A 3 21.74 17.51 -16.87
N TRP A 4 22.18 18.41 -17.72
CA TRP A 4 22.23 19.85 -17.41
C TRP A 4 20.86 20.51 -17.36
N LEU A 5 19.91 20.05 -18.18
CA LEU A 5 18.52 20.54 -18.18
C LEU A 5 17.77 20.16 -16.89
N PHE A 6 18.00 18.97 -16.36
CA PHE A 6 17.45 18.54 -15.06
C PHE A 6 17.92 19.49 -13.94
N TRP A 7 19.22 19.76 -13.90
CA TRP A 7 19.81 20.64 -12.89
C TRP A 7 19.37 22.10 -13.04
N LEU A 8 19.19 22.57 -14.27
CA LEU A 8 18.69 23.93 -14.55
C LEU A 8 17.21 24.10 -14.13
N LEU A 9 16.36 23.13 -14.37
CA LEU A 9 14.94 23.19 -13.96
C LEU A 9 14.79 23.06 -12.43
N LEU A 10 15.63 22.25 -11.78
CA LEU A 10 15.70 22.19 -10.33
C LEU A 10 16.25 23.50 -9.72
N LEU A 11 17.24 24.13 -10.36
CA LEU A 11 17.77 25.44 -9.96
C LEU A 11 16.74 26.58 -10.15
N GLN A 12 15.93 26.55 -11.21
CA GLN A 12 14.84 27.53 -11.39
C GLN A 12 13.77 27.45 -10.30
N SER A 13 13.56 26.26 -9.70
CA SER A 13 12.65 26.10 -8.56
C SER A 13 13.24 26.56 -7.23
N LEU A 14 14.54 26.90 -7.19
CA LEU A 14 15.29 27.30 -5.99
C LEU A 14 15.50 28.80 -5.84
N ILE A 15 14.98 29.65 -6.74
CA ILE A 15 15.13 31.10 -6.62
C ILE A 15 14.24 31.60 -5.46
N PRO A 16 14.80 32.06 -4.35
CA PRO A 16 14.02 32.58 -3.23
C PRO A 16 13.54 34.00 -3.53
N TYR A 17 12.26 34.25 -3.30
CA TYR A 17 11.73 35.62 -3.17
C TYR A 17 12.26 36.26 -1.89
N PRO A 18 12.48 37.57 -1.86
CA PRO A 18 13.08 38.26 -0.71
C PRO A 18 12.17 38.23 0.50
N GLN A 19 12.75 37.82 1.64
CA GLN A 19 12.10 37.78 2.95
C GLN A 19 12.10 39.16 3.64
N PRO A 20 11.05 39.54 4.35
CA PRO A 20 11.09 40.67 5.27
C PRO A 20 11.62 40.26 6.66
N ALA A 21 12.39 41.19 7.20
CA ALA A 21 13.07 41.35 8.48
C ALA A 21 12.90 40.32 9.63
N VAL A 22 14.06 39.90 10.13
CA VAL A 22 14.34 38.73 11.00
C VAL A 22 14.33 39.03 12.52
N ASP A 23 14.07 40.27 12.98
CA ASP A 23 14.42 40.68 14.35
C ASP A 23 13.36 40.42 15.43
N ALA A 24 12.15 39.96 15.10
CA ALA A 24 11.10 39.66 16.08
C ALA A 24 10.94 38.14 16.40
N LEU A 25 11.68 37.28 15.72
CA LEU A 25 11.54 35.80 15.85
C LEU A 25 12.50 35.17 16.85
N ASP A 26 13.57 35.84 17.24
CA ASP A 26 14.61 35.25 18.08
C ASP A 26 14.25 35.22 19.59
N GLU A 27 13.38 36.12 20.03
CA GLU A 27 12.97 36.15 21.45
C GLU A 27 11.84 35.15 21.75
N ALA A 28 10.95 34.89 20.81
CA ALA A 28 9.95 33.82 20.88
C ALA A 28 10.60 32.41 20.78
N ARG A 29 11.77 32.33 20.16
CA ARG A 29 12.53 31.10 19.96
C ARG A 29 13.25 30.62 21.22
N ARG A 30 13.72 31.55 22.07
CA ARG A 30 14.36 31.21 23.37
C ARG A 30 13.39 30.63 24.36
N LEU A 31 12.17 31.18 24.47
CA LEU A 31 11.11 30.67 25.36
C LEU A 31 10.51 29.32 24.88
N SER A 32 10.53 29.04 23.60
CA SER A 32 10.06 27.76 23.04
C SER A 32 11.06 26.63 23.22
N MET A 33 12.38 26.89 23.25
CA MET A 33 13.41 25.87 23.43
C MET A 33 13.51 25.32 24.85
N GLU A 34 13.10 26.09 25.86
CA GLU A 34 13.14 25.63 27.25
C GLU A 34 12.00 24.67 27.63
N VAL A 35 10.91 24.68 26.86
CA VAL A 35 9.73 23.82 27.10
C VAL A 35 9.80 22.50 26.31
N HIS A 36 10.66 22.38 25.30
CA HIS A 36 10.69 21.22 24.35
C HIS A 36 11.95 20.35 24.47
N ALA A 37 12.76 20.52 25.49
CA ALA A 37 13.92 19.67 25.75
C ALA A 37 13.61 18.53 26.75
N MET A 38 12.52 17.83 26.56
CA MET A 38 12.43 16.46 27.07
C MET A 38 13.17 15.56 26.07
N PRO A 39 14.17 14.80 26.50
CA PRO A 39 14.90 13.90 25.61
C PRO A 39 13.93 12.92 24.97
N GLN A 40 14.01 12.72 23.67
CA GLN A 40 13.22 11.72 22.93
C GLN A 40 13.30 10.32 23.57
N GLU A 41 14.36 10.06 24.30
CA GLU A 41 14.58 8.85 25.08
C GLU A 41 13.58 8.68 26.23
N VAL A 42 13.18 9.76 26.89
CA VAL A 42 12.19 9.74 27.99
C VAL A 42 10.78 9.53 27.44
N GLU A 43 10.47 10.11 26.29
CA GLU A 43 9.20 9.92 25.60
C GLU A 43 9.08 8.48 25.06
N ARG A 44 10.17 7.92 24.55
CA ARG A 44 10.26 6.53 24.12
C ARG A 44 10.09 5.56 25.29
N ILE A 45 10.75 5.81 26.43
CA ILE A 45 10.63 4.98 27.64
C ILE A 45 9.20 5.07 28.23
N LEU A 46 8.56 6.24 28.17
CA LEU A 46 7.16 6.39 28.59
C LEU A 46 6.20 5.66 27.65
N LEU A 47 6.42 5.75 26.35
CA LEU A 47 5.64 5.00 25.34
C LEU A 47 5.83 3.49 25.45
N GLU A 48 7.05 3.02 25.68
CA GLU A 48 7.34 1.60 25.92
C GLU A 48 6.65 1.11 27.20
N ARG A 49 6.66 1.88 28.29
CA ARG A 49 5.91 1.57 29.51
C ARG A 49 4.41 1.58 29.32
N GLU A 50 3.89 2.50 28.54
CA GLU A 50 2.44 2.59 28.28
C GLU A 50 1.97 1.42 27.39
N VAL A 51 2.77 1.02 26.42
CA VAL A 51 2.56 -0.17 25.60
C VAL A 51 2.67 -1.44 26.44
N GLU A 52 3.65 -1.52 27.35
CA GLU A 52 3.81 -2.65 28.26
C GLU A 52 2.65 -2.75 29.26
N GLN A 53 2.17 -1.61 29.80
CA GLN A 53 0.98 -1.57 30.66
C GLN A 53 -0.31 -1.91 29.88
N LEU A 54 -0.42 -1.52 28.62
CA LEU A 54 -1.54 -1.90 27.77
C LEU A 54 -1.51 -3.39 27.38
N MET A 55 -0.32 -3.94 27.14
CA MET A 55 -0.15 -5.38 26.93
C MET A 55 -0.44 -6.18 28.20
N LEU A 56 0.01 -5.72 29.36
CA LEU A 56 -0.30 -6.33 30.66
C LEU A 56 -1.80 -6.24 31.01
N ARG A 57 -2.47 -5.13 30.66
CA ARG A 57 -3.93 -5.01 30.80
C ARG A 57 -4.71 -5.88 29.83
N GLN A 58 -4.21 -6.11 28.62
CA GLN A 58 -4.85 -7.03 27.67
C GLN A 58 -4.57 -8.50 27.93
N SER A 59 -3.43 -8.85 28.52
CA SER A 59 -3.10 -10.23 28.88
C SER A 59 -3.61 -10.67 30.26
N GLY A 60 -3.93 -9.74 31.16
CA GLY A 60 -4.25 -10.03 32.56
C GLY A 60 -5.73 -10.08 32.93
N GLY A 61 -6.66 -9.69 32.05
CA GLY A 61 -7.99 -9.32 32.55
C GLY A 61 -9.17 -10.28 32.29
N ALA A 62 -9.10 -11.23 31.37
CA ALA A 62 -10.28 -12.03 31.06
C ALA A 62 -10.03 -13.54 30.95
N TRP A 63 -8.89 -13.97 30.48
CA TRP A 63 -8.61 -15.38 30.28
C TRP A 63 -7.90 -16.05 31.46
N GLY A 64 -7.07 -15.28 32.18
CA GLY A 64 -6.39 -15.77 33.38
C GLY A 64 -7.36 -16.09 34.50
N ASP A 65 -8.33 -15.22 34.75
CA ASP A 65 -9.35 -15.41 35.80
C ASP A 65 -10.37 -16.48 35.41
N LEU A 66 -10.71 -16.62 34.14
CA LEU A 66 -11.57 -17.70 33.63
C LEU A 66 -10.87 -19.05 33.69
N LEU A 67 -9.58 -19.13 33.34
CA LEU A 67 -8.79 -20.36 33.45
C LEU A 67 -8.55 -20.72 34.90
N TRP A 68 -8.29 -19.76 35.79
CA TRP A 68 -8.09 -20.02 37.22
C TRP A 68 -9.38 -20.47 37.91
N SER A 69 -10.52 -19.88 37.57
CA SER A 69 -11.86 -20.31 38.00
C SER A 69 -12.22 -21.70 37.47
N ALA A 70 -11.89 -22.01 36.23
CA ALA A 70 -12.12 -23.33 35.63
C ALA A 70 -11.24 -24.41 36.26
N LEU A 71 -10.00 -24.07 36.63
CA LEU A 71 -9.07 -25.00 37.30
C LEU A 71 -9.47 -25.31 38.74
N GLN A 72 -10.26 -24.50 39.42
CA GLN A 72 -10.77 -24.73 40.76
C GLN A 72 -11.98 -25.67 40.79
N HIS A 73 -12.68 -25.90 39.67
CA HIS A 73 -13.76 -26.84 39.61
C HIS A 73 -13.23 -28.28 39.38
N TRP A 74 -13.26 -29.09 40.42
CA TRP A 74 -12.85 -30.52 40.41
C TRP A 74 -13.51 -31.30 39.26
N GLN A 75 -14.71 -30.96 38.85
CA GLN A 75 -15.43 -31.57 37.72
C GLN A 75 -14.70 -31.43 36.39
N VAL A 76 -13.88 -30.40 36.17
CA VAL A 76 -13.09 -30.20 34.94
C VAL A 76 -11.99 -31.28 34.84
N TRP A 77 -11.43 -31.67 35.99
CA TRP A 77 -10.39 -32.71 36.06
C TRP A 77 -10.95 -34.12 35.78
N GLU A 78 -12.19 -34.40 36.17
CA GLU A 78 -12.86 -35.66 35.84
C GLU A 78 -13.14 -35.75 34.33
N PHE A 79 -13.62 -34.69 33.69
CA PHE A 79 -13.80 -34.64 32.23
C PHE A 79 -12.50 -34.73 31.45
N ALA A 80 -11.43 -34.08 31.91
CA ALA A 80 -10.12 -34.16 31.28
C ALA A 80 -9.54 -35.58 31.38
N GLY A 81 -9.71 -36.25 32.55
CA GLY A 81 -9.31 -37.62 32.75
C GLY A 81 -10.06 -38.59 31.84
N LEU A 82 -11.35 -38.40 31.68
CA LEU A 82 -12.20 -39.21 30.80
C LEU A 82 -11.84 -39.05 29.32
N LEU A 83 -11.56 -37.83 28.88
CA LEU A 83 -11.09 -37.57 27.52
C LEU A 83 -9.72 -38.21 27.24
N LEU A 84 -8.79 -38.16 28.19
CA LEU A 84 -7.49 -38.83 28.07
C LEU A 84 -7.63 -40.34 27.99
N LEU A 85 -8.53 -40.96 28.77
CA LEU A 85 -8.83 -42.37 28.70
C LEU A 85 -9.44 -42.77 27.35
N LEU A 86 -10.40 -42.01 26.85
CA LEU A 86 -11.00 -42.25 25.54
C LEU A 86 -9.97 -42.10 24.41
N TRP A 87 -9.08 -41.11 24.51
CA TRP A 87 -7.99 -40.91 23.55
C TRP A 87 -6.98 -42.08 23.58
N ALA A 88 -6.62 -42.56 24.76
CA ALA A 88 -5.74 -43.73 24.94
C ALA A 88 -6.38 -45.00 24.38
N LEU A 89 -7.68 -45.24 24.65
CA LEU A 89 -8.43 -46.37 24.10
C LEU A 89 -8.55 -46.29 22.57
N TRP A 90 -8.79 -45.10 22.01
CA TRP A 90 -8.81 -44.86 20.58
C TRP A 90 -7.43 -45.12 19.95
N PHE A 91 -6.35 -44.69 20.62
CA PHE A 91 -4.98 -44.90 20.15
C PHE A 91 -4.60 -46.40 20.16
N ILE A 92 -5.01 -47.14 21.19
CA ILE A 92 -4.82 -48.58 21.28
C ILE A 92 -5.64 -49.31 20.20
N TRP A 93 -6.88 -48.88 19.98
CA TRP A 93 -7.74 -49.45 18.95
C TRP A 93 -7.17 -49.17 17.54
N ARG A 94 -6.71 -47.97 17.27
CA ARG A 94 -6.07 -47.58 16.01
C ARG A 94 -4.78 -48.38 15.77
N LYS A 95 -3.97 -48.60 16.81
CA LYS A 95 -2.75 -49.40 16.71
C LYS A 95 -3.06 -50.91 16.50
N ARG A 96 -4.20 -51.39 16.98
CA ARG A 96 -4.67 -52.76 16.70
C ARG A 96 -5.24 -52.88 15.28
N SER A 97 -5.91 -51.86 14.77
CA SER A 97 -6.40 -51.82 13.40
C SER A 97 -5.25 -51.88 12.40
N LEU A 98 -4.22 -51.03 12.57
CA LEU A 98 -3.03 -51.02 11.71
C LEU A 98 -2.29 -52.38 11.72
N ARG A 99 -2.20 -53.07 12.87
CA ARG A 99 -1.62 -54.41 12.93
C ARG A 99 -2.49 -55.49 12.28
N ARG A 100 -3.76 -55.22 12.07
CA ARG A 100 -4.68 -56.14 11.40
C ARG A 100 -4.55 -55.98 9.87
N GLU A 101 -4.38 -54.77 9.41
CA GLU A 101 -4.10 -54.44 8.00
C GLU A 101 -2.74 -55.01 7.57
N GLU A 102 -1.67 -54.85 8.39
CA GLU A 102 -0.36 -55.45 8.12
C GLU A 102 -0.40 -57.00 8.08
N ARG A 103 -1.32 -57.65 8.81
CA ARG A 103 -1.47 -59.09 8.80
C ARG A 103 -2.36 -59.63 7.68
N GLU A 104 -3.24 -58.79 7.13
CA GLU A 104 -4.05 -59.09 5.93
C GLU A 104 -3.22 -58.91 4.66
N GLU A 105 -2.33 -57.91 4.60
CA GLU A 105 -1.37 -57.71 3.50
C GLU A 105 -0.28 -58.78 3.42
N GLU A 106 0.15 -59.35 4.58
CA GLU A 106 1.13 -60.44 4.63
C GLU A 106 0.52 -61.81 4.21
N ASN A 107 -0.83 -61.93 4.23
CA ASN A 107 -1.53 -63.15 3.83
C ASN A 107 -1.98 -63.16 2.37
N ASP A 108 -2.12 -61.96 1.74
CA ASP A 108 -2.44 -61.81 0.31
C ASP A 108 -1.17 -61.84 -0.57
N GLY A 109 0.02 -61.62 -0.01
CA GLY A 109 1.31 -61.71 -0.70
C GLY A 109 1.84 -63.15 -0.93
N ALA A 110 1.13 -64.19 -0.42
CA ALA A 110 1.59 -65.58 -0.52
C ALA A 110 0.87 -66.41 -1.61
N ASN A 111 -0.03 -65.82 -2.39
CA ASN A 111 -0.81 -66.57 -3.38
C ASN A 111 -0.67 -66.11 -4.87
N GLU A 112 0.29 -65.25 -5.18
CA GLU A 112 0.56 -64.84 -6.57
C GLU A 112 2.03 -65.03 -7.00
N GLU A 113 2.55 -66.26 -6.78
CA GLU A 113 3.71 -66.77 -7.50
C GLU A 113 3.37 -68.12 -8.09
N GLU A 114 2.59 -68.16 -9.19
CA GLU A 114 2.62 -69.22 -10.22
C GLU A 114 1.70 -68.84 -11.36
N GLU A 115 2.25 -68.26 -12.43
CA GLU A 115 2.02 -68.54 -13.84
C GLU A 115 2.82 -67.54 -14.72
N VAL A 116 3.94 -67.95 -15.00
CA VAL A 116 4.67 -68.34 -16.20
C VAL A 116 4.13 -67.74 -17.51
N GLY A 117 5.01 -66.92 -18.11
CA GLY A 117 5.58 -67.38 -19.36
C GLY A 117 5.00 -66.78 -20.67
N ASN A 118 5.94 -66.18 -21.37
CA ASN A 118 6.06 -66.19 -22.82
C ASN A 118 5.14 -65.28 -23.67
N VAL A 119 5.75 -64.40 -24.41
CA VAL A 119 6.03 -64.36 -25.84
C VAL A 119 6.37 -62.91 -26.17
N ALA A 120 7.58 -62.54 -26.39
CA ALA A 120 8.40 -62.51 -27.60
C ALA A 120 7.78 -61.71 -28.76
N ALA A 121 8.51 -60.66 -29.09
CA ALA A 121 9.07 -60.29 -30.36
C ALA A 121 8.21 -59.54 -31.39
N ASN A 122 8.93 -58.68 -31.98
CA ASN A 122 8.97 -58.17 -33.36
C ASN A 122 8.47 -56.73 -33.52
N GLU A 123 9.45 -55.96 -33.86
CA GLU A 123 9.97 -55.50 -35.18
C GLU A 123 9.19 -54.34 -35.71
N GLU A 124 9.92 -53.32 -35.89
CA GLU A 124 10.64 -52.76 -37.04
C GLU A 124 9.90 -51.64 -37.77
N ASP A 125 10.72 -50.64 -38.03
CA ASP A 125 10.90 -49.84 -39.25
C ASP A 125 9.90 -48.68 -39.47
N ASP A 126 10.25 -47.57 -40.04
CA ASP A 126 11.35 -47.12 -40.87
C ASP A 126 11.23 -45.61 -41.17
N VAL A 127 12.38 -44.96 -41.34
CA VAL A 127 12.76 -43.98 -42.40
C VAL A 127 11.95 -42.69 -42.53
N GLY A 128 12.51 -41.52 -42.35
CA GLY A 128 13.54 -40.90 -43.19
C GLY A 128 12.99 -39.67 -43.92
N ASN A 129 13.61 -38.59 -43.91
CA ASN A 129 14.19 -37.81 -45.00
C ASN A 129 14.40 -36.33 -44.64
N GLU A 130 15.54 -35.92 -44.48
CA GLU A 130 16.47 -35.05 -45.21
C GLU A 130 15.96 -34.32 -46.46
N VAL A 131 16.28 -33.01 -46.58
CA VAL A 131 16.83 -32.25 -47.73
C VAL A 131 16.97 -30.76 -47.33
N VAL A 132 18.12 -30.24 -47.00
CA VAL A 132 19.28 -29.61 -47.69
C VAL A 132 18.92 -28.71 -48.89
N ARG A 133 19.39 -27.46 -48.80
CA ARG A 133 20.21 -26.67 -49.76
C ARG A 133 20.12 -25.19 -49.42
N GLU A 134 21.19 -24.57 -49.04
CA GLU A 134 22.41 -24.05 -49.71
C GLU A 134 22.19 -22.90 -50.70
N ALA A 135 22.95 -21.85 -50.38
CA ALA A 135 23.75 -20.91 -51.19
C ALA A 135 23.01 -19.66 -51.74
N ALA A 136 23.57 -18.49 -51.77
CA ALA A 136 24.93 -18.09 -52.16
C ALA A 136 25.26 -16.65 -51.75
N ASN A 137 26.54 -16.41 -51.66
CA ASN A 137 27.32 -15.19 -51.49
C ASN A 137 27.00 -14.05 -52.47
N ALA A 138 27.21 -12.81 -52.02
CA ALA A 138 28.02 -11.84 -52.79
C ALA A 138 28.51 -10.72 -51.86
N GLU A 139 29.80 -10.52 -51.94
CA GLU A 139 30.63 -9.48 -51.33
C GLU A 139 30.15 -8.05 -51.62
N ASN A 140 30.36 -7.11 -50.68
CA ASN A 140 31.26 -5.99 -51.01
C ASN A 140 31.75 -5.27 -49.74
N ASN A 141 33.06 -5.06 -49.70
CA ASN A 141 33.79 -4.24 -48.77
C ASN A 141 33.37 -2.77 -48.88
N ASN A 142 33.22 -2.13 -47.73
CA ASN A 142 33.81 -0.84 -47.33
C ASN A 142 33.27 -0.45 -45.97
N ASP A 143 34.12 -0.34 -44.99
CA ASP A 143 34.34 0.85 -44.20
C ASP A 143 34.95 0.49 -42.84
N ALA A 144 36.22 0.66 -42.78
CA ALA A 144 36.98 0.79 -41.55
C ALA A 144 36.87 2.22 -41.02
N ALA A 145 35.81 2.51 -40.23
CA ALA A 145 35.72 3.74 -39.40
C ALA A 145 34.63 3.72 -38.30
N ASN A 146 34.06 2.57 -37.91
CA ASN A 146 33.02 2.54 -36.89
C ASN A 146 33.28 1.62 -35.69
N GLY A 147 34.51 1.09 -35.55
CA GLY A 147 34.83 0.07 -34.54
C GLY A 147 34.97 0.55 -33.09
N VAL A 148 35.03 1.86 -32.84
CA VAL A 148 35.25 2.38 -31.45
C VAL A 148 33.94 2.75 -30.75
N GLN A 149 32.87 3.02 -31.49
CA GLN A 149 31.54 3.33 -30.87
C GLN A 149 30.69 2.09 -30.63
N GLU A 150 30.92 0.97 -31.30
CA GLU A 150 30.16 -0.27 -31.09
C GLU A 150 30.68 -1.06 -29.87
N GLU A 151 31.98 -1.05 -29.55
CA GLU A 151 32.52 -1.73 -28.38
C GLU A 151 32.11 -1.07 -27.05
N GLU A 152 31.99 0.27 -26.99
CA GLU A 152 31.43 0.96 -25.81
C GLU A 152 29.93 0.69 -25.65
N HIS A 153 29.19 0.51 -26.75
CA HIS A 153 27.76 0.23 -26.73
C HIS A 153 27.44 -1.22 -26.34
N GLU A 154 28.25 -2.19 -26.75
CA GLU A 154 28.10 -3.59 -26.35
C GLU A 154 28.48 -3.81 -24.88
N GLY A 155 29.44 -3.07 -24.36
CA GLY A 155 29.84 -3.10 -22.94
C GLY A 155 28.74 -2.58 -22.01
N GLU A 156 28.08 -1.46 -22.36
CA GLU A 156 26.99 -0.89 -21.57
C GLU A 156 25.73 -1.80 -21.60
N ASP A 157 25.41 -2.41 -22.75
CA ASP A 157 24.25 -3.31 -22.86
C ASP A 157 24.48 -4.62 -22.08
N ASN A 158 25.71 -5.12 -22.05
CA ASN A 158 26.07 -6.31 -21.29
C ASN A 158 26.03 -6.08 -19.77
N THR A 159 26.51 -4.93 -19.29
CA THR A 159 26.45 -4.55 -17.87
C THR A 159 25.00 -4.36 -17.41
N GLY A 160 24.18 -3.74 -18.24
CA GLY A 160 22.73 -3.60 -17.98
C GLY A 160 22.01 -4.94 -17.93
N ARG A 161 22.38 -5.89 -18.79
CA ARG A 161 21.83 -7.25 -18.83
C ARG A 161 22.18 -8.05 -17.58
N ILE A 162 23.45 -8.04 -17.17
CA ILE A 162 23.93 -8.75 -15.98
C ILE A 162 23.27 -8.19 -14.72
N ALA A 163 23.20 -6.86 -14.57
CA ALA A 163 22.52 -6.23 -13.45
C ALA A 163 21.02 -6.60 -13.40
N MET A 164 20.35 -6.71 -14.54
CA MET A 164 18.93 -7.11 -14.61
C MET A 164 18.68 -8.58 -14.29
N GLU A 165 19.55 -9.48 -14.73
CA GLU A 165 19.42 -10.92 -14.44
C GLU A 165 19.61 -11.22 -12.95
N ARG A 166 20.41 -10.43 -12.26
CA ARG A 166 20.58 -10.50 -10.79
C ARG A 166 19.37 -9.96 -10.01
N ILE A 167 18.59 -9.07 -10.61
CA ILE A 167 17.41 -8.49 -9.99
C ILE A 167 16.16 -9.28 -10.46
N GLN A 168 16.03 -10.52 -10.01
CA GLN A 168 14.83 -11.34 -10.23
C GLN A 168 13.72 -10.88 -9.29
N TRP A 169 12.70 -10.20 -9.81
CA TRP A 169 11.53 -9.82 -9.01
C TRP A 169 10.24 -10.13 -9.76
N PRO A 170 9.33 -10.88 -9.12
CA PRO A 170 8.06 -11.20 -9.73
C PRO A 170 7.17 -9.95 -9.81
N VAL A 171 7.10 -9.32 -10.98
CA VAL A 171 6.17 -8.21 -11.25
C VAL A 171 4.77 -8.74 -11.55
N GLN A 172 4.66 -9.99 -12.00
CA GLN A 172 3.40 -10.61 -12.44
C GLN A 172 2.38 -10.78 -11.31
N ASP A 173 2.85 -11.10 -10.11
CA ASP A 173 1.97 -11.34 -8.96
C ASP A 173 1.20 -10.10 -8.49
N LEU A 174 1.72 -8.89 -8.76
CA LEU A 174 1.06 -7.64 -8.37
C LEU A 174 -0.23 -7.39 -9.17
N GLN A 175 -0.23 -7.72 -10.46
CA GLN A 175 -1.40 -7.52 -11.30
C GLN A 175 -2.54 -8.44 -10.88
N GLU A 176 -2.26 -9.72 -10.68
CA GLU A 176 -3.23 -10.70 -10.19
C GLU A 176 -3.84 -10.26 -8.86
N GLY A 177 -3.01 -9.86 -7.90
CA GLY A 177 -3.48 -9.37 -6.61
C GLY A 177 -4.27 -8.06 -6.69
N CYS A 178 -3.95 -7.16 -7.63
CA CYS A 178 -4.72 -5.94 -7.88
C CYS A 178 -6.09 -6.25 -8.48
N GLU A 179 -6.17 -7.16 -9.46
CA GLU A 179 -7.41 -7.60 -10.09
C GLU A 179 -8.28 -8.31 -9.06
N TRP A 180 -7.73 -9.27 -8.34
CA TRP A 180 -8.44 -9.99 -7.29
C TRP A 180 -8.98 -9.07 -6.20
N THR A 181 -8.17 -8.11 -5.75
CA THR A 181 -8.60 -7.10 -4.76
C THR A 181 -9.73 -6.23 -5.30
N THR A 182 -9.66 -5.84 -6.57
CA THR A 182 -10.70 -5.01 -7.22
C THR A 182 -12.02 -5.78 -7.29
N ASP A 183 -11.99 -7.03 -7.72
CA ASP A 183 -13.17 -7.90 -7.82
C ASP A 183 -13.80 -8.14 -6.44
N LEU A 184 -12.98 -8.36 -5.42
CA LEU A 184 -13.46 -8.48 -4.04
C LEU A 184 -14.18 -7.20 -3.59
N MET A 185 -13.57 -6.04 -3.83
CA MET A 185 -14.16 -4.76 -3.42
C MET A 185 -15.42 -4.41 -4.21
N ASP A 186 -15.51 -4.79 -5.47
CA ASP A 186 -16.72 -4.64 -6.29
C ASP A 186 -17.86 -5.54 -5.76
N ASN A 187 -17.55 -6.78 -5.36
CA ASN A 187 -18.52 -7.66 -4.71
C ASN A 187 -18.98 -7.08 -3.37
N PHE A 188 -18.06 -6.59 -2.52
CA PHE A 188 -18.47 -5.90 -1.30
C PHE A 188 -19.38 -4.71 -1.58
N ALA A 189 -19.09 -3.89 -2.61
CA ALA A 189 -19.86 -2.70 -2.94
C ALA A 189 -21.31 -3.04 -3.29
N ILE A 190 -21.57 -4.16 -3.98
CA ILE A 190 -22.91 -4.64 -4.31
C ILE A 190 -23.71 -4.93 -3.02
N TYR A 191 -23.13 -5.72 -2.11
CA TYR A 191 -23.80 -6.08 -0.85
C TYR A 191 -23.96 -4.88 0.09
N PHE A 192 -22.97 -3.99 0.17
CA PHE A 192 -23.07 -2.75 0.95
C PHE A 192 -24.20 -1.85 0.42
N GLY A 193 -24.35 -1.75 -0.90
CA GLY A 193 -25.44 -0.99 -1.53
C GLY A 193 -26.82 -1.50 -1.09
N HIS A 194 -27.00 -2.80 -0.97
CA HIS A 194 -28.25 -3.38 -0.48
C HIS A 194 -28.48 -3.16 1.01
N VAL A 195 -27.48 -3.46 1.84
CA VAL A 195 -27.60 -3.37 3.31
C VAL A 195 -27.73 -1.93 3.79
N LEU A 196 -27.09 -0.98 3.11
CA LEU A 196 -27.05 0.43 3.52
C LEU A 196 -28.10 1.30 2.81
N SER A 197 -28.93 0.74 1.93
CA SER A 197 -29.86 1.48 1.06
C SER A 197 -30.78 2.45 1.81
N ASN A 198 -31.26 2.07 2.99
CA ASN A 198 -32.19 2.86 3.81
C ASN A 198 -31.52 3.44 5.07
N SER A 199 -30.22 3.34 5.20
CA SER A 199 -29.49 3.85 6.36
C SER A 199 -29.01 5.29 6.16
N PHE A 200 -28.60 5.95 7.25
CA PHE A 200 -27.94 7.26 7.24
C PHE A 200 -26.42 7.14 7.44
N TYR A 201 -25.83 6.01 7.07
CA TYR A 201 -24.39 5.88 6.93
C TYR A 201 -23.91 6.49 5.63
N PRO A 202 -22.61 6.84 5.50
CA PRO A 202 -22.06 7.38 4.26
C PRO A 202 -22.35 6.45 3.07
N VAL A 203 -22.68 7.05 1.92
CA VAL A 203 -22.88 6.31 0.67
C VAL A 203 -21.51 5.96 0.11
N LEU A 204 -21.17 4.67 0.16
CA LEU A 204 -19.89 4.16 -0.33
C LEU A 204 -19.90 4.11 -1.85
N GLN A 205 -18.86 4.66 -2.46
CA GLN A 205 -18.63 4.61 -3.89
C GLN A 205 -17.69 3.46 -4.25
N ARG A 206 -17.56 3.15 -5.54
CA ARG A 206 -16.63 2.13 -6.03
C ARG A 206 -15.21 2.41 -5.55
N ALA A 207 -14.55 1.37 -5.04
CA ALA A 207 -13.19 1.46 -4.54
C ALA A 207 -12.19 1.81 -5.67
N ILE A 208 -11.20 2.63 -5.34
CA ILE A 208 -10.13 3.04 -6.24
C ILE A 208 -8.84 2.44 -5.74
N GLY A 209 -8.18 1.59 -6.54
CA GLY A 209 -6.88 1.05 -6.22
C GLY A 209 -5.82 2.16 -6.17
N VAL A 210 -5.04 2.24 -5.10
CA VAL A 210 -4.02 3.27 -4.86
C VAL A 210 -2.74 2.69 -4.27
N GLY A 211 -1.67 3.47 -4.30
CA GLY A 211 -0.39 3.08 -3.73
C GLY A 211 0.41 2.12 -4.61
N SER A 212 1.56 1.70 -4.11
CA SER A 212 2.61 1.06 -4.90
C SER A 212 2.15 -0.17 -5.69
N ALA A 213 1.34 -1.06 -5.10
CA ALA A 213 0.87 -2.26 -5.81
C ALA A 213 0.05 -1.90 -7.06
N PHE A 214 -0.91 -0.95 -6.94
CA PHE A 214 -1.72 -0.48 -8.06
C PHE A 214 -0.99 0.45 -9.03
N GLU A 215 0.20 0.92 -8.65
CA GLU A 215 1.15 1.64 -9.51
C GLU A 215 2.12 0.69 -10.23
N GLY A 216 2.08 -0.63 -9.93
CA GLY A 216 2.85 -1.68 -10.57
C GLY A 216 4.22 -1.94 -9.94
N TRP A 217 4.45 -1.57 -8.68
CA TRP A 217 5.70 -1.83 -7.97
C TRP A 217 5.47 -2.14 -6.49
N SER A 218 6.46 -2.75 -5.82
CA SER A 218 6.38 -3.02 -4.39
C SER A 218 7.72 -2.75 -3.70
N PRO A 219 7.75 -2.01 -2.58
CA PRO A 219 8.97 -1.81 -1.80
C PRO A 219 9.42 -3.07 -1.06
N ARG A 220 8.57 -4.08 -0.94
CA ARG A 220 8.86 -5.36 -0.30
C ARG A 220 8.52 -6.50 -1.24
N GLU A 221 9.30 -7.56 -1.17
CA GLU A 221 9.05 -8.77 -1.95
C GLU A 221 7.94 -9.61 -1.35
N GLN A 222 8.00 -9.75 -0.04
CA GLN A 222 6.96 -10.36 0.78
C GLN A 222 6.17 -9.23 1.46
N ASP A 223 4.96 -9.49 1.89
CA ASP A 223 4.05 -8.50 2.53
C ASP A 223 3.60 -7.35 1.62
N VAL A 224 3.24 -7.66 0.39
CA VAL A 224 2.59 -6.68 -0.49
C VAL A 224 1.26 -6.26 0.11
N VAL A 225 1.04 -4.95 0.22
CA VAL A 225 -0.22 -4.38 0.70
C VAL A 225 -0.98 -3.77 -0.47
N TYR A 226 -2.14 -4.34 -0.77
CA TYR A 226 -3.07 -3.81 -1.77
C TYR A 226 -3.96 -2.76 -1.12
N ARG A 227 -3.69 -1.49 -1.41
CA ARG A 227 -4.45 -0.37 -0.86
C ARG A 227 -5.57 0.04 -1.78
N VAL A 228 -6.74 0.22 -1.23
CA VAL A 228 -7.89 0.77 -1.94
C VAL A 228 -8.46 1.96 -1.18
N LEU A 229 -8.83 3.00 -1.89
CA LEU A 229 -9.56 4.14 -1.36
C LEU A 229 -11.02 3.97 -1.69
N VAL A 230 -11.88 3.97 -0.68
CA VAL A 230 -13.35 3.96 -0.83
C VAL A 230 -13.85 5.39 -0.68
N PRO A 231 -14.28 6.04 -1.76
CA PRO A 231 -14.89 7.36 -1.67
C PRO A 231 -16.23 7.29 -0.94
N MET A 232 -16.50 8.28 -0.11
CA MET A 232 -17.72 8.40 0.67
C MET A 232 -18.45 9.69 0.29
N ASN A 233 -19.76 9.56 0.02
CA ASN A 233 -20.67 10.67 -0.15
C ASN A 233 -21.58 10.80 1.08
N PRO A 234 -22.09 12.01 1.38
CA PRO A 234 -23.04 12.18 2.47
C PRO A 234 -24.34 11.39 2.18
N PRO A 235 -24.98 10.81 3.21
CA PRO A 235 -26.29 10.20 3.06
C PRO A 235 -27.38 11.25 2.89
N ARG A 236 -28.59 10.81 2.58
CA ARG A 236 -29.75 11.69 2.42
C ARG A 236 -29.96 12.58 3.66
N GLY A 237 -30.29 13.84 3.46
CA GLY A 237 -30.48 14.82 4.54
C GLY A 237 -29.20 15.29 5.23
N HIS A 238 -28.04 14.99 4.65
CA HIS A 238 -26.73 15.43 5.17
C HIS A 238 -25.85 15.97 4.05
N SER A 239 -24.92 16.85 4.40
CA SER A 239 -23.84 17.31 3.52
C SER A 239 -22.49 17.26 4.21
N PHE A 240 -21.42 17.15 3.41
CA PHE A 240 -20.03 17.21 3.87
C PHE A 240 -19.42 18.54 3.48
N GLN A 241 -18.85 19.22 4.46
CA GLN A 241 -18.05 20.44 4.26
C GLN A 241 -16.62 20.19 4.70
N LEU A 242 -15.68 20.48 3.81
CA LEU A 242 -14.26 20.33 4.07
C LEU A 242 -13.73 21.61 4.70
N GLU A 243 -13.35 21.57 5.97
CA GLU A 243 -12.75 22.70 6.69
C GLU A 243 -11.25 22.46 6.83
N LEU A 244 -10.42 23.40 6.35
CA LEU A 244 -8.97 23.33 6.48
C LEU A 244 -8.60 23.46 7.98
N ASP A 245 -7.84 22.50 8.49
CA ASP A 245 -7.32 22.54 9.86
C ASP A 245 -6.04 23.39 9.91
N THR A 246 -6.17 24.63 10.39
CA THR A 246 -5.07 25.59 10.47
C THR A 246 -4.09 25.30 11.59
N ALA A 247 -4.43 24.46 12.56
CA ALA A 247 -3.61 24.20 13.73
C ALA A 247 -2.34 23.37 13.44
N GLY A 248 -2.23 22.72 12.27
CA GLY A 248 -1.14 21.81 11.91
C GLY A 248 -0.40 22.11 10.60
N GLN A 249 -0.45 23.33 10.07
CA GLN A 249 -0.02 23.69 8.71
C GLN A 249 1.46 23.42 8.33
N ARG A 250 2.34 23.08 9.26
CA ARG A 250 3.79 22.95 8.96
C ARG A 250 4.19 21.71 8.15
N ARG A 251 3.34 20.65 8.06
CA ARG A 251 3.71 19.38 7.41
C ARG A 251 2.74 18.85 6.36
N GLY A 252 1.78 19.66 5.93
CA GLY A 252 0.81 19.35 4.88
C GLY A 252 -0.60 19.74 5.27
N ARG A 253 -1.49 19.75 4.26
CA ARG A 253 -2.87 20.19 4.44
C ARG A 253 -3.67 19.10 5.12
N ASN A 254 -4.20 19.43 6.28
CA ASN A 254 -5.14 18.60 7.04
C ASN A 254 -6.52 19.25 7.01
N PHE A 255 -7.54 18.43 6.99
CA PHE A 255 -8.92 18.88 6.96
C PHE A 255 -9.72 18.23 8.08
N ARG A 256 -10.84 18.84 8.42
CA ARG A 256 -11.93 18.21 9.15
C ARG A 256 -13.14 18.15 8.24
N VAL A 257 -13.84 17.01 8.24
CA VAL A 257 -15.07 16.82 7.46
C VAL A 257 -16.24 17.14 8.37
N ARG A 258 -16.78 18.36 8.22
CA ARG A 258 -17.97 18.77 8.95
C ARG A 258 -19.20 18.18 8.31
N VAL A 259 -20.06 17.56 9.13
CA VAL A 259 -21.34 17.02 8.70
C VAL A 259 -22.42 18.00 9.09
N GLN A 260 -23.24 18.42 8.11
CA GLN A 260 -24.37 19.31 8.32
C GLN A 260 -25.66 18.62 7.89
N LEU A 261 -26.74 18.92 8.60
CA LEU A 261 -28.07 18.48 8.23
C LEU A 261 -28.65 19.39 7.15
N GLU A 262 -29.30 18.79 6.17
CA GLU A 262 -30.05 19.49 5.13
C GLU A 262 -31.54 19.22 5.25
N CYS A 263 -32.36 20.23 4.93
CA CYS A 263 -33.81 20.10 4.96
C CYS A 263 -34.29 19.17 3.83
N THR A 264 -35.12 18.20 4.19
CA THR A 264 -35.73 17.24 3.25
C THR A 264 -37.26 17.33 3.16
N CYS A 265 -37.88 18.34 3.75
CA CYS A 265 -39.33 18.47 3.80
C CYS A 265 -40.01 18.50 2.42
N SER A 266 -39.37 19.02 1.39
CA SER A 266 -39.89 19.00 0.01
C SER A 266 -39.97 17.60 -0.58
N ARG A 267 -39.09 16.70 -0.15
CA ARG A 267 -39.04 15.27 -0.56
C ARG A 267 -40.05 14.44 0.19
N GLU A 268 -40.28 14.72 1.49
CA GLU A 268 -41.39 14.13 2.26
C GLU A 268 -42.73 14.38 1.57
N GLN A 269 -42.96 15.60 1.09
CA GLN A 269 -44.15 15.97 0.33
C GLN A 269 -44.30 15.24 -1.00
N GLN A 270 -43.22 14.71 -1.55
CA GLN A 270 -43.17 13.90 -2.78
C GLN A 270 -43.34 12.39 -2.52
N GLY A 271 -43.56 11.97 -1.26
CA GLY A 271 -43.84 10.58 -0.89
C GLY A 271 -42.59 9.74 -0.58
N GLU A 272 -41.41 10.36 -0.38
CA GLU A 272 -40.26 9.65 0.17
C GLU A 272 -40.48 9.38 1.68
N ASN A 273 -40.36 8.11 2.09
CA ASN A 273 -40.50 7.69 3.50
C ASN A 273 -39.26 8.07 4.33
N MET A 274 -38.99 9.37 4.45
CA MET A 274 -37.90 9.90 5.23
C MET A 274 -38.31 11.15 5.96
N LEU A 275 -38.21 11.14 7.30
CA LEU A 275 -38.51 12.30 8.14
C LEU A 275 -37.32 13.29 8.14
N CYS A 276 -37.64 14.59 8.08
CA CYS A 276 -36.64 15.64 8.10
C CYS A 276 -35.98 15.80 9.47
N PHE A 277 -34.66 15.59 9.55
CA PHE A 277 -33.90 15.73 10.80
C PHE A 277 -33.91 17.14 11.41
N LEU A 278 -34.24 18.17 10.62
CA LEU A 278 -34.27 19.56 11.08
C LEU A 278 -35.60 19.97 11.65
N HIS A 279 -36.72 19.37 11.16
CA HIS A 279 -38.06 19.89 11.43
C HIS A 279 -38.94 18.91 12.18
N GLN A 280 -38.57 17.63 12.29
CA GLN A 280 -39.36 16.67 13.04
C GLN A 280 -38.85 16.54 14.50
N PRO A 281 -39.77 16.28 15.46
CA PRO A 281 -39.42 16.04 16.85
C PRO A 281 -38.45 14.85 16.99
N GLN A 282 -37.51 14.93 17.92
CA GLN A 282 -36.54 13.86 18.13
C GLN A 282 -37.14 12.51 18.53
N GLU A 283 -38.29 12.53 19.22
CA GLU A 283 -39.02 11.33 19.64
C GLU A 283 -39.60 10.61 18.43
N GLU A 284 -40.14 11.36 17.48
CA GLU A 284 -40.70 10.84 16.23
C GLU A 284 -39.59 10.29 15.33
N LEU A 285 -38.45 11.00 15.21
CA LEU A 285 -37.31 10.55 14.48
C LEU A 285 -36.76 9.21 15.03
N ARG A 286 -36.63 9.08 16.35
CA ARG A 286 -36.13 7.85 16.99
C ARG A 286 -37.06 6.65 16.83
N SER A 287 -38.36 6.90 16.71
CA SER A 287 -39.35 5.83 16.58
C SER A 287 -39.51 5.32 15.16
N ASN A 288 -39.28 6.16 14.16
CA ASN A 288 -39.68 5.91 12.78
C ASN A 288 -38.51 5.84 11.79
N GLN A 289 -37.29 6.21 12.18
CA GLN A 289 -36.12 6.09 11.30
C GLN A 289 -34.80 5.88 12.06
N ASP A 290 -33.76 5.43 11.33
CA ASP A 290 -32.44 5.23 11.87
C ASP A 290 -31.78 6.54 12.33
N ALA A 291 -30.80 6.40 13.23
CA ALA A 291 -30.06 7.54 13.75
C ALA A 291 -29.29 8.27 12.66
N SER A 292 -29.30 9.61 12.72
CA SER A 292 -28.50 10.48 11.84
C SER A 292 -26.99 10.13 11.90
N LEU A 293 -26.28 10.37 10.80
CA LEU A 293 -24.83 10.25 10.71
C LEU A 293 -24.09 11.00 11.82
N LEU A 294 -24.64 12.14 12.27
CA LEU A 294 -24.09 12.92 13.39
C LEU A 294 -24.00 12.11 14.69
N HIS A 295 -24.95 11.21 14.92
CA HIS A 295 -25.01 10.40 16.14
C HIS A 295 -24.22 9.08 16.03
N THR A 296 -23.91 8.62 14.81
CA THR A 296 -23.25 7.33 14.58
C THR A 296 -21.74 7.47 14.38
N LEU A 297 -21.30 8.18 13.34
CA LEU A 297 -19.91 8.24 12.94
C LEU A 297 -19.21 9.57 13.22
N CYS A 298 -19.89 10.55 13.83
CA CYS A 298 -19.29 11.85 14.13
C CYS A 298 -18.82 11.95 15.58
N THR A 299 -17.82 12.78 15.80
CA THR A 299 -17.42 13.31 17.12
C THR A 299 -17.69 14.82 17.08
N GLY A 300 -18.70 15.26 17.87
CA GLY A 300 -19.32 16.56 17.64
C GLY A 300 -19.97 16.60 16.26
N SER A 301 -19.67 17.63 15.47
CA SER A 301 -20.18 17.78 14.10
C SER A 301 -19.21 17.26 13.03
N TYR A 302 -18.11 16.58 13.42
CA TYR A 302 -17.06 16.17 12.49
C TYR A 302 -17.02 14.67 12.33
N LEU A 303 -16.94 14.21 11.08
CA LEU A 303 -16.78 12.79 10.75
C LEU A 303 -15.51 12.24 11.38
N ASP A 304 -15.65 11.13 12.09
CA ASP A 304 -14.59 10.51 12.88
C ASP A 304 -14.01 9.30 12.14
N VAL A 305 -12.72 9.36 11.82
CA VAL A 305 -12.00 8.31 11.09
C VAL A 305 -12.03 6.97 11.83
N GLN A 306 -11.87 6.98 13.16
CA GLN A 306 -11.81 5.74 13.94
C GLN A 306 -13.19 5.08 14.05
N LYS A 307 -14.26 5.89 14.20
CA LYS A 307 -15.63 5.39 14.16
C LYS A 307 -15.96 4.83 12.78
N THR A 308 -15.56 5.52 11.71
CA THR A 308 -15.74 5.07 10.32
C THR A 308 -14.99 3.75 10.07
N ALA A 309 -13.74 3.64 10.49
CA ALA A 309 -12.97 2.41 10.33
C ALA A 309 -13.58 1.23 11.10
N ARG A 310 -14.04 1.46 12.34
CA ARG A 310 -14.71 0.45 13.15
C ARG A 310 -16.05 0.01 12.55
N TRP A 311 -16.84 0.95 12.06
CA TRP A 311 -18.09 0.64 11.37
C TRP A 311 -17.86 -0.22 10.13
N PHE A 312 -16.92 0.18 9.28
CA PHE A 312 -16.61 -0.58 8.07
C PHE A 312 -16.02 -1.98 8.38
N TYR A 313 -15.21 -2.10 9.43
CA TYR A 313 -14.73 -3.38 9.93
C TYR A 313 -15.89 -4.33 10.30
N GLN A 314 -16.93 -3.83 10.99
CA GLN A 314 -18.11 -4.62 11.33
C GLN A 314 -18.90 -4.99 10.08
N LEU A 315 -19.00 -4.08 9.12
CA LEU A 315 -19.70 -4.31 7.85
C LEU A 315 -19.01 -5.41 7.03
N VAL A 316 -17.69 -5.37 6.90
CA VAL A 316 -16.90 -6.43 6.24
C VAL A 316 -17.09 -7.77 6.95
N ARG A 317 -17.01 -7.78 8.27
CA ARG A 317 -17.20 -9.00 9.08
C ARG A 317 -18.58 -9.62 8.88
N ALA A 318 -19.62 -8.79 8.83
CA ALA A 318 -21.00 -9.24 8.69
C ALA A 318 -21.31 -9.78 7.28
N ILE A 319 -20.72 -9.15 6.25
CA ILE A 319 -21.04 -9.48 4.86
C ILE A 319 -20.12 -10.56 4.28
N TRP A 320 -18.90 -10.72 4.80
CA TRP A 320 -17.95 -11.72 4.29
C TRP A 320 -18.57 -13.11 4.06
N PRO A 321 -19.34 -13.70 4.99
CA PRO A 321 -19.93 -15.03 4.80
C PRO A 321 -20.88 -15.14 3.60
N ALA A 322 -21.46 -14.02 3.16
CA ALA A 322 -22.38 -13.98 2.02
C ALA A 322 -21.69 -13.81 0.67
N LEU A 323 -20.39 -13.49 0.66
CA LEU A 323 -19.62 -13.32 -0.58
C LEU A 323 -19.23 -14.67 -1.20
N PRO A 324 -19.21 -14.78 -2.53
CA PRO A 324 -18.75 -16.00 -3.22
C PRO A 324 -17.33 -16.42 -2.82
N GLN A 325 -16.45 -15.46 -2.58
CA GLN A 325 -15.07 -15.69 -2.18
C GLN A 325 -14.93 -16.41 -0.85
N SER A 326 -15.90 -16.28 0.07
CA SER A 326 -15.85 -16.90 1.40
C SER A 326 -15.81 -18.44 1.36
N HIS A 327 -16.22 -19.06 0.26
CA HIS A 327 -16.20 -20.53 0.11
C HIS A 327 -14.78 -21.09 -0.01
N ASN A 328 -13.88 -20.34 -0.65
CA ASN A 328 -12.53 -20.82 -0.98
C ASN A 328 -11.42 -19.99 -0.31
N TRP A 329 -11.77 -18.87 0.31
CA TRP A 329 -10.84 -17.96 0.94
C TRP A 329 -11.15 -17.77 2.42
N HIS A 330 -10.11 -17.72 3.21
CA HIS A 330 -10.20 -17.41 4.64
C HIS A 330 -9.84 -15.95 4.87
N LEU A 331 -10.70 -15.22 5.59
CA LEU A 331 -10.50 -13.82 5.92
C LEU A 331 -10.06 -13.67 7.38
N VAL A 332 -8.95 -12.98 7.59
CA VAL A 332 -8.45 -12.55 8.90
C VAL A 332 -8.46 -11.03 8.96
N LEU A 333 -9.23 -10.48 9.87
CA LEU A 333 -9.29 -9.05 10.12
C LEU A 333 -8.09 -8.63 10.98
N LEU A 334 -7.36 -7.59 10.53
CA LEU A 334 -6.17 -7.08 11.19
C LEU A 334 -6.48 -5.80 11.97
N PRO A 335 -5.82 -5.57 13.13
CA PRO A 335 -6.08 -4.37 13.92
C PRO A 335 -5.58 -3.12 13.19
N SER A 336 -6.46 -2.11 13.08
CA SER A 336 -6.13 -0.78 12.59
C SER A 336 -7.07 0.25 13.21
N ARG A 337 -6.56 1.44 13.48
CA ARG A 337 -7.35 2.53 14.08
C ARG A 337 -7.99 3.45 13.03
N ARG A 338 -7.37 3.59 11.86
CA ARG A 338 -7.74 4.59 10.86
C ARG A 338 -8.09 4.00 9.49
N SER A 339 -7.90 2.71 9.29
CA SER A 339 -8.23 1.97 8.08
C SER A 339 -8.90 0.65 8.44
N CYS A 340 -9.50 -0.02 7.48
CA CYS A 340 -9.88 -1.42 7.65
C CYS A 340 -8.83 -2.28 6.98
N GLN A 341 -8.14 -3.12 7.75
CA GLN A 341 -7.11 -4.02 7.23
C GLN A 341 -7.55 -5.45 7.40
N PHE A 342 -7.31 -6.27 6.40
CA PHE A 342 -7.54 -7.70 6.47
C PHE A 342 -6.63 -8.45 5.52
N GLN A 343 -6.44 -9.72 5.82
CA GLN A 343 -5.72 -10.67 5.01
C GLN A 343 -6.68 -11.75 4.54
N VAL A 344 -6.61 -12.10 3.28
CA VAL A 344 -7.35 -13.21 2.69
C VAL A 344 -6.37 -14.24 2.14
N SER A 345 -6.64 -15.51 2.41
CA SER A 345 -5.76 -16.60 2.00
C SER A 345 -6.55 -17.86 1.64
N ASN A 346 -6.03 -18.65 0.70
CA ASN A 346 -6.62 -19.92 0.29
C ASN A 346 -5.65 -21.11 0.37
N GLY A 347 -4.54 -20.96 1.11
CA GLY A 347 -3.48 -21.96 1.22
C GLY A 347 -2.40 -21.87 0.13
N THR A 348 -2.70 -21.37 -1.06
CA THR A 348 -1.72 -21.17 -2.15
C THR A 348 -1.35 -19.69 -2.33
N ALA A 349 -2.30 -18.79 -2.15
CA ALA A 349 -2.11 -17.35 -2.27
C ALA A 349 -2.60 -16.62 -1.02
N SER A 350 -2.01 -15.46 -0.76
CA SER A 350 -2.36 -14.60 0.38
C SER A 350 -2.27 -13.14 -0.03
N PHE A 351 -3.35 -12.38 0.18
CA PHE A 351 -3.41 -10.96 -0.12
C PHE A 351 -3.71 -10.16 1.13
N ARG A 352 -2.85 -9.19 1.43
CA ARG A 352 -3.07 -8.22 2.49
C ARG A 352 -3.69 -6.96 1.90
N ILE A 353 -4.90 -6.62 2.34
CA ILE A 353 -5.69 -5.52 1.81
C ILE A 353 -5.87 -4.46 2.88
N GLU A 354 -5.65 -3.20 2.51
CA GLU A 354 -5.90 -2.03 3.35
C GLU A 354 -6.92 -1.12 2.69
N VAL A 355 -8.07 -0.96 3.32
CA VAL A 355 -9.15 -0.08 2.87
C VAL A 355 -9.04 1.26 3.59
N LEU A 356 -8.82 2.30 2.81
CA LEU A 356 -8.80 3.69 3.22
C LEU A 356 -10.15 4.34 2.86
N PHE A 357 -10.58 5.29 3.66
CA PHE A 357 -11.80 6.06 3.41
C PHE A 357 -11.43 7.46 2.93
N GLY A 358 -12.22 8.02 2.03
CA GLY A 358 -11.93 9.35 1.51
C GLY A 358 -13.15 10.16 1.14
N VAL A 359 -13.09 11.46 1.38
CA VAL A 359 -14.06 12.43 0.86
C VAL A 359 -13.36 13.23 -0.22
N ARG A 360 -13.98 13.28 -1.40
CA ARG A 360 -13.41 13.94 -2.58
C ARG A 360 -13.45 15.47 -2.45
N GLN A 361 -12.41 16.16 -2.88
CA GLN A 361 -12.39 17.61 -2.98
C GLN A 361 -12.98 18.06 -4.34
N GLY A 362 -14.25 18.46 -4.33
CA GLY A 362 -14.95 18.81 -5.57
C GLY A 362 -14.95 17.66 -6.59
N ASP A 363 -14.80 18.00 -7.88
CA ASP A 363 -14.67 17.01 -8.98
C ASP A 363 -13.18 16.79 -9.35
N SER A 364 -12.34 16.62 -8.35
CA SER A 364 -10.90 16.42 -8.52
C SER A 364 -10.44 15.01 -8.18
N ASP A 365 -9.15 14.72 -8.40
CA ASP A 365 -8.48 13.48 -8.01
C ASP A 365 -7.81 13.58 -6.64
N ILE A 366 -8.13 14.64 -5.90
CA ILE A 366 -7.63 14.87 -4.56
C ILE A 366 -8.73 14.54 -3.55
N PHE A 367 -8.34 13.86 -2.50
CA PHE A 367 -9.22 13.43 -1.43
C PHE A 367 -8.68 13.90 -0.08
N VAL A 368 -9.56 14.05 0.89
CA VAL A 368 -9.17 13.96 2.29
C VAL A 368 -9.38 12.53 2.74
N SER A 369 -8.37 11.89 3.32
CA SER A 369 -8.41 10.46 3.55
C SER A 369 -8.13 10.06 5.00
N SER A 370 -8.53 8.84 5.34
CA SER A 370 -8.31 8.27 6.66
C SER A 370 -6.85 7.87 6.92
N GLN A 371 -5.98 7.96 5.91
CA GLN A 371 -4.57 7.57 6.04
C GLN A 371 -3.90 8.33 7.18
N PRO A 372 -3.19 7.65 8.10
CA PRO A 372 -2.46 8.33 9.16
C PRO A 372 -1.25 9.07 8.57
N ARG A 373 -1.03 10.28 9.02
CA ARG A 373 0.14 11.07 8.66
C ARG A 373 1.19 11.03 9.76
N GLU A 374 0.72 11.02 11.01
CA GLU A 374 1.54 10.98 12.23
C GLU A 374 0.88 10.08 13.27
N ALA A 375 1.67 9.54 14.21
CA ALA A 375 1.17 8.62 15.22
C ALA A 375 0.06 9.19 16.12
N CYS A 376 0.06 10.51 16.35
CA CYS A 376 -0.88 11.23 17.22
C CYS A 376 -1.94 12.03 16.46
N THR A 377 -2.24 11.68 15.20
CA THR A 377 -3.27 12.41 14.42
C THR A 377 -4.66 12.26 15.08
N PRO A 378 -5.36 13.35 15.42
CA PRO A 378 -6.72 13.27 15.96
C PRO A 378 -7.68 12.49 15.07
N SER A 379 -8.69 11.84 15.67
CA SER A 379 -9.64 11.02 14.92
C SER A 379 -10.54 11.82 13.97
N THR A 380 -10.72 13.12 14.21
CA THR A 380 -11.49 14.03 13.35
C THR A 380 -10.65 14.69 12.26
N THR A 381 -9.33 14.46 12.22
CA THR A 381 -8.43 15.01 11.22
C THR A 381 -8.32 14.07 10.02
N TRP A 382 -8.54 14.60 8.83
CA TRP A 382 -8.47 13.94 7.54
C TRP A 382 -7.36 14.58 6.70
N PRO A 383 -6.17 13.97 6.61
CA PRO A 383 -5.09 14.47 5.77
C PRO A 383 -5.47 14.51 4.29
N GLU A 384 -4.98 15.51 3.58
CA GLU A 384 -5.06 15.56 2.12
C GLU A 384 -4.25 14.43 1.49
N SER A 385 -4.83 13.75 0.51
CA SER A 385 -4.26 12.58 -0.16
C SER A 385 -4.19 12.79 -1.66
N TYR A 386 -3.03 12.56 -2.21
CA TYR A 386 -2.70 12.67 -3.64
C TYR A 386 -2.62 11.29 -4.30
N ALA A 387 -2.93 10.22 -3.57
CA ALA A 387 -2.72 8.84 -4.00
C ALA A 387 -3.44 8.48 -5.31
N VAL A 388 -4.65 9.04 -5.55
CA VAL A 388 -5.39 8.84 -6.81
C VAL A 388 -4.71 9.57 -7.97
N ALA A 389 -4.26 10.81 -7.77
CA ALA A 389 -3.54 11.57 -8.77
C ALA A 389 -2.20 10.89 -9.14
N GLU A 390 -1.47 10.39 -8.14
CA GLU A 390 -0.21 9.64 -8.34
C GLU A 390 -0.44 8.34 -9.11
N MET A 391 -1.46 7.56 -8.75
CA MET A 391 -1.84 6.34 -9.47
C MET A 391 -2.19 6.64 -10.93
N LYS A 392 -2.95 7.71 -11.20
CA LYS A 392 -3.25 8.15 -12.56
C LYS A 392 -1.99 8.57 -13.32
N PHE A 393 -1.03 9.24 -12.66
CA PHE A 393 0.26 9.56 -13.26
C PHE A 393 0.99 8.29 -13.72
N PHE A 394 1.15 7.29 -12.85
CA PHE A 394 1.81 6.03 -13.23
C PHE A 394 1.06 5.29 -14.33
N LYS A 395 -0.27 5.26 -14.31
CA LYS A 395 -1.08 4.71 -15.41
C LYS A 395 -0.88 5.46 -16.73
N SER A 396 -0.74 6.80 -16.68
CA SER A 396 -0.43 7.62 -17.86
C SER A 396 0.97 7.29 -18.42
N ILE A 397 1.96 7.10 -17.54
CA ILE A 397 3.29 6.65 -17.94
C ILE A 397 3.23 5.26 -18.57
N ALA A 398 2.55 4.30 -17.93
CA ALA A 398 2.43 2.91 -18.41
C ALA A 398 1.82 2.82 -19.81
N ARG A 399 0.80 3.64 -20.13
CA ARG A 399 0.18 3.69 -21.48
C ARG A 399 1.13 4.19 -22.57
N ARG A 400 2.13 5.00 -22.21
CA ARG A 400 3.13 5.56 -23.15
C ARG A 400 4.44 4.79 -23.14
N ALA A 401 4.60 3.89 -22.17
CA ALA A 401 5.82 3.12 -21.98
C ALA A 401 5.95 2.02 -23.06
N PRO A 402 7.13 1.85 -23.66
CA PRO A 402 7.43 0.67 -24.46
C PRO A 402 7.29 -0.61 -23.61
N PRO A 403 7.02 -1.77 -24.23
CA PRO A 403 6.88 -3.05 -23.52
C PRO A 403 8.12 -3.43 -22.70
N ASP A 404 9.31 -3.00 -23.14
CA ASP A 404 10.62 -3.22 -22.49
C ASP A 404 11.00 -2.14 -21.49
N SER A 405 10.08 -1.27 -21.10
CA SER A 405 10.37 -0.17 -20.17
C SER A 405 10.61 -0.66 -18.74
N LEU A 406 11.68 -0.18 -18.12
CA LEU A 406 12.14 -0.60 -16.80
C LEU A 406 11.95 0.45 -15.69
N HIS A 407 11.12 1.47 -15.94
CA HIS A 407 10.92 2.55 -14.97
C HIS A 407 10.41 2.06 -13.61
N LEU A 408 9.47 1.10 -13.60
CA LEU A 408 8.97 0.50 -12.36
C LEU A 408 10.02 -0.39 -11.67
N LYS A 409 10.85 -1.10 -12.45
CA LYS A 409 11.96 -1.88 -11.89
C LYS A 409 13.02 -0.99 -11.25
N CYS A 410 13.36 0.16 -11.85
CA CYS A 410 14.27 1.13 -11.24
C CYS A 410 13.70 1.67 -9.91
N LEU A 411 12.42 2.03 -9.89
CA LEU A 411 11.74 2.49 -8.67
C LEU A 411 11.73 1.41 -7.60
N GLN A 412 11.37 0.19 -7.94
CA GLN A 412 11.32 -0.95 -7.04
C GLN A 412 12.70 -1.27 -6.46
N PHE A 413 13.76 -1.26 -7.28
CA PHE A 413 15.13 -1.49 -6.84
C PHE A 413 15.54 -0.51 -5.76
N PHE A 414 15.41 0.79 -6.02
CA PHE A 414 15.78 1.81 -5.03
C PHE A 414 14.89 1.80 -3.80
N SER A 415 13.61 1.52 -3.95
CA SER A 415 12.69 1.41 -2.82
C SER A 415 13.02 0.25 -1.90
N ARG A 416 13.58 -0.84 -2.43
CA ARG A 416 14.08 -1.97 -1.64
C ARG A 416 15.45 -1.69 -1.04
N LEU A 417 16.34 -1.11 -1.83
CA LEU A 417 17.70 -0.77 -1.39
C LEU A 417 17.69 0.21 -0.21
N GLN A 418 16.75 1.15 -0.18
CA GLN A 418 16.65 2.16 0.89
C GLN A 418 16.01 1.63 2.17
N LEU A 419 15.42 0.43 2.20
CA LEU A 419 14.87 -0.15 3.43
C LEU A 419 15.95 -0.22 4.52
N GLY A 420 15.61 0.28 5.70
CA GLY A 420 16.54 0.41 6.82
C GLY A 420 17.40 1.68 6.80
N SER A 421 17.20 2.62 5.87
CA SER A 421 17.70 3.99 5.94
C SER A 421 16.60 4.93 6.46
N GLY A 422 16.95 6.16 6.83
CA GLY A 422 15.98 7.17 7.25
C GLY A 422 15.15 7.79 6.11
N PHE A 423 15.44 7.43 4.85
CA PHE A 423 14.63 7.88 3.72
C PHE A 423 13.34 7.08 3.61
N SER A 424 12.23 7.76 3.29
CA SER A 424 10.97 7.08 3.03
C SER A 424 10.91 6.56 1.59
N THR A 425 10.13 5.49 1.36
CA THR A 425 9.83 5.03 -0.01
C THR A 425 9.15 6.11 -0.84
N TYR A 426 8.43 7.03 -0.21
CA TYR A 426 7.82 8.17 -0.85
C TYR A 426 8.85 9.15 -1.40
N THR A 427 9.99 9.32 -0.74
CA THR A 427 11.14 10.12 -1.23
C THR A 427 11.63 9.60 -2.58
N ILE A 428 11.90 8.29 -2.67
CA ILE A 428 12.36 7.66 -3.93
C ILE A 428 11.27 7.76 -5.01
N LYS A 429 10.02 7.46 -4.66
CA LYS A 429 8.88 7.60 -5.57
C LYS A 429 8.79 9.03 -6.15
N THR A 430 8.92 10.03 -5.31
CA THR A 430 8.86 11.45 -5.73
C THR A 430 9.98 11.80 -6.70
N ILE A 431 11.22 11.36 -6.42
CA ILE A 431 12.37 11.57 -7.32
C ILE A 431 12.11 10.90 -8.67
N VAL A 432 11.62 9.65 -8.68
CA VAL A 432 11.32 8.94 -9.93
C VAL A 432 10.19 9.62 -10.72
N MET A 433 9.14 10.13 -10.06
CA MET A 433 8.10 10.89 -10.74
C MET A 433 8.66 12.16 -11.41
N HIS A 434 9.56 12.90 -10.74
CA HIS A 434 10.25 14.05 -11.34
C HIS A 434 11.12 13.62 -12.53
N LEU A 435 11.88 12.53 -12.41
CA LEU A 435 12.70 12.02 -13.51
C LEU A 435 11.85 11.57 -14.71
N LEU A 436 10.70 10.91 -14.48
CA LEU A 436 9.76 10.50 -15.53
C LEU A 436 9.09 11.69 -16.26
N SER A 437 9.02 12.85 -15.62
CA SER A 437 8.53 14.07 -16.25
C SER A 437 9.54 14.72 -17.18
N ILE A 438 10.84 14.49 -16.94
CA ILE A 438 11.95 15.12 -17.65
C ILE A 438 12.56 14.17 -18.68
N ILE A 439 12.73 12.91 -18.30
CA ILE A 439 13.33 11.87 -19.15
C ILE A 439 12.19 11.09 -19.83
N PRO A 440 12.06 11.15 -21.16
CA PRO A 440 11.04 10.39 -21.86
C PRO A 440 11.07 8.91 -21.48
N VAL A 441 9.89 8.31 -21.25
CA VAL A 441 9.79 6.91 -20.82
C VAL A 441 10.42 5.92 -21.81
N SER A 442 10.54 6.30 -23.10
CA SER A 442 11.27 5.54 -24.12
C SER A 442 12.78 5.38 -23.85
N ARG A 443 13.34 6.18 -22.95
CA ARG A 443 14.74 6.08 -22.48
C ARG A 443 14.89 5.31 -21.16
N TRP A 444 13.85 4.61 -20.72
CA TRP A 444 13.90 3.73 -19.55
C TRP A 444 13.96 2.26 -19.98
N ARG A 445 14.78 1.96 -20.99
CA ARG A 445 14.98 0.62 -21.56
C ARG A 445 16.12 -0.12 -20.86
N ARG A 446 16.27 -1.40 -21.21
CA ARG A 446 17.29 -2.31 -20.69
C ARG A 446 18.72 -1.72 -20.77
N ARG A 447 19.10 -1.19 -21.93
CA ARG A 447 20.41 -0.56 -22.15
C ARG A 447 20.70 0.65 -21.25
N ASP A 448 19.66 1.39 -20.88
CA ASP A 448 19.78 2.59 -20.03
C ASP A 448 19.59 2.27 -18.52
N PHE A 449 19.40 1.00 -18.14
CA PHE A 449 18.98 0.61 -16.80
C PHE A 449 19.91 1.13 -15.70
N VAL A 450 21.19 0.81 -15.78
CA VAL A 450 22.20 1.28 -14.80
C VAL A 450 22.26 2.80 -14.76
N ARG A 451 22.22 3.45 -15.93
CA ARG A 451 22.19 4.92 -16.02
C ARG A 451 20.97 5.53 -15.31
N ARG A 452 19.78 4.91 -15.45
CA ARG A 452 18.58 5.35 -14.70
C ARG A 452 18.73 5.15 -13.21
N LEU A 453 19.35 4.06 -12.75
CA LEU A 453 19.67 3.86 -11.35
C LEU A 453 20.64 4.93 -10.82
N VAL A 454 21.67 5.28 -11.59
CA VAL A 454 22.57 6.39 -11.24
C VAL A 454 21.83 7.73 -11.18
N ASP A 455 20.93 8.02 -12.12
CA ASP A 455 20.13 9.25 -12.10
C ASP A 455 19.28 9.37 -10.83
N ILE A 456 18.68 8.26 -10.36
CA ILE A 456 17.90 8.24 -9.11
C ILE A 456 18.82 8.51 -7.90
N SER A 457 19.99 7.86 -7.85
CA SER A 457 20.97 8.04 -6.77
C SER A 457 21.44 9.49 -6.70
N GLU A 458 21.87 10.05 -7.84
CA GLU A 458 22.34 11.42 -7.92
C GLU A 458 21.24 12.45 -7.67
N GLY A 459 20.00 12.14 -8.08
CA GLY A 459 18.81 12.93 -7.75
C GLY A 459 18.59 13.01 -6.24
N LEU A 460 18.70 11.87 -5.54
CA LEU A 460 18.60 11.84 -4.07
C LEU A 460 19.72 12.65 -3.43
N ARG A 461 20.98 12.44 -3.87
CA ARG A 461 22.15 13.19 -3.39
C ARG A 461 21.94 14.69 -3.49
N PHE A 462 21.53 15.13 -4.66
CA PHE A 462 21.28 16.55 -4.90
C PHE A 462 20.20 17.09 -3.97
N CYS A 463 19.05 16.42 -3.91
CA CYS A 463 17.94 16.88 -3.06
C CYS A 463 18.33 16.97 -1.58
N VAL A 464 19.15 16.03 -1.07
CA VAL A 464 19.66 16.08 0.30
C VAL A 464 20.64 17.24 0.47
N GLN A 465 21.59 17.43 -0.48
CA GLN A 465 22.57 18.53 -0.43
C GLN A 465 21.91 19.91 -0.40
N VAL A 466 20.92 20.13 -1.28
CA VAL A 466 20.20 21.41 -1.36
C VAL A 466 19.05 21.51 -0.32
N ARG A 467 18.81 20.43 0.45
CA ARG A 467 17.73 20.32 1.45
C ARG A 467 16.34 20.59 0.87
N CYS A 468 16.14 20.24 -0.38
CA CYS A 468 14.92 20.50 -1.10
C CYS A 468 14.50 19.31 -1.96
N LEU A 469 13.28 18.82 -1.72
CA LEU A 469 12.58 17.88 -2.58
C LEU A 469 11.12 18.35 -2.68
N ASN A 470 10.75 18.94 -3.80
CA ASN A 470 9.41 19.44 -4.01
C ASN A 470 8.40 18.29 -4.16
N HIS A 471 7.24 18.44 -3.54
CA HIS A 471 6.12 17.54 -3.74
C HIS A 471 5.73 17.50 -5.23
N PHE A 472 5.51 16.28 -5.76
CA PHE A 472 5.33 16.13 -7.20
C PHE A 472 3.98 16.67 -7.71
N ILE A 473 2.91 16.58 -6.93
CA ILE A 473 1.56 17.00 -7.35
C ILE A 473 1.27 18.47 -7.02
N VAL A 474 1.62 18.92 -5.80
CA VAL A 474 1.27 20.26 -5.31
C VAL A 474 2.03 21.34 -6.07
N GLY A 475 1.30 22.30 -6.67
CA GLY A 475 1.87 23.38 -7.46
C GLY A 475 2.42 22.97 -8.84
N ASN A 476 2.27 21.71 -9.23
CA ASN A 476 2.77 21.22 -10.52
C ASN A 476 1.72 21.46 -11.64
N ARG A 477 2.07 22.34 -12.57
CA ARG A 477 1.22 22.68 -13.72
C ARG A 477 1.48 21.81 -14.96
N SER A 478 2.48 20.94 -14.90
CA SER A 478 2.91 20.08 -16.02
C SER A 478 2.39 18.64 -15.93
N LEU A 479 1.38 18.41 -15.09
CA LEU A 479 0.77 17.09 -14.95
C LEU A 479 -0.04 16.70 -16.19
N PRO A 480 -0.19 15.40 -16.50
CA PRO A 480 -1.10 14.92 -17.54
C PRO A 480 -2.52 15.48 -17.36
N GLY A 481 -3.16 15.91 -18.45
CA GLY A 481 -4.50 16.56 -18.42
C GLY A 481 -5.64 15.68 -17.89
N GLU A 482 -5.41 14.37 -17.77
CA GLU A 482 -6.34 13.43 -17.14
C GLU A 482 -6.36 13.48 -15.59
N ILE A 483 -5.38 14.18 -14.99
CA ILE A 483 -5.29 14.42 -13.55
C ILE A 483 -5.95 15.74 -13.24
N ARG A 484 -7.06 15.69 -12.52
CA ARG A 484 -7.82 16.89 -12.13
C ARG A 484 -7.40 17.32 -10.73
N LEU A 485 -6.88 18.54 -10.63
CA LEU A 485 -6.52 19.15 -9.35
C LEU A 485 -7.51 20.26 -8.98
N PRO A 486 -7.81 20.46 -7.68
CA PRO A 486 -8.48 21.67 -7.23
C PRO A 486 -7.60 22.90 -7.52
N PRO A 487 -8.17 24.06 -7.83
CA PRO A 487 -7.41 25.29 -8.09
C PRO A 487 -6.43 25.64 -6.95
N GLU A 488 -6.83 25.42 -5.71
CA GLU A 488 -6.03 25.68 -4.51
C GLU A 488 -4.78 24.81 -4.44
N VAL A 489 -4.83 23.57 -4.95
CA VAL A 489 -3.68 22.64 -5.00
C VAL A 489 -2.79 22.98 -6.20
N GLN A 490 -3.39 23.34 -7.33
CA GLN A 490 -2.65 23.69 -8.55
C GLN A 490 -1.87 24.99 -8.42
N MET A 491 -2.45 25.97 -7.69
CA MET A 491 -1.86 27.29 -7.47
C MET A 491 -1.05 27.40 -6.18
N ALA A 492 -1.04 26.34 -5.35
CA ALA A 492 -0.28 26.33 -4.12
C ALA A 492 1.22 26.43 -4.39
N GLU A 493 1.94 27.04 -3.45
CA GLU A 493 3.39 26.93 -3.41
C GLU A 493 3.82 25.47 -3.28
N THR A 494 4.90 25.11 -3.96
CA THR A 494 5.43 23.75 -3.89
C THR A 494 5.86 23.42 -2.48
N CYS A 495 5.34 22.32 -1.93
CA CYS A 495 5.69 21.86 -0.59
C CYS A 495 7.05 21.14 -0.64
N ASN A 496 8.02 21.62 0.12
CA ASN A 496 9.32 20.96 0.26
C ASN A 496 9.22 19.79 1.27
N LEU A 497 9.34 18.56 0.79
CA LEU A 497 9.33 17.34 1.64
C LEU A 497 10.55 17.27 2.58
N PHE A 498 11.66 17.95 2.23
CA PHE A 498 12.87 18.05 3.03
C PHE A 498 12.96 19.32 3.86
N HIS A 499 11.84 19.99 4.11
CA HIS A 499 11.81 21.22 4.92
C HIS A 499 12.44 21.00 6.31
N HIS A 500 12.27 19.81 6.91
CA HIS A 500 12.89 19.47 8.19
C HIS A 500 14.43 19.50 8.13
N LEU A 501 15.05 19.18 6.99
CA LEU A 501 16.50 19.25 6.80
C LEU A 501 17.01 20.71 6.69
N VAL A 502 16.13 21.63 6.30
CA VAL A 502 16.45 23.07 6.30
C VAL A 502 16.50 23.61 7.72
N MET A 503 15.58 23.15 8.57
CA MET A 503 15.40 23.65 9.93
C MET A 503 16.36 23.01 10.94
N ASP A 504 16.86 21.80 10.65
CA ASP A 504 17.70 21.03 11.58
C ASP A 504 19.02 20.60 10.88
N PRO A 505 20.17 21.25 11.23
CA PRO A 505 21.48 20.89 10.70
C PRO A 505 21.94 19.47 11.09
N VAL A 506 21.49 18.95 12.25
CA VAL A 506 21.84 17.60 12.71
C VAL A 506 21.10 16.58 11.84
N ALA A 507 19.81 16.75 11.62
CA ALA A 507 19.03 15.92 10.71
C ALA A 507 19.60 15.94 9.29
N HIS A 508 20.08 17.09 8.81
CA HIS A 508 20.75 17.18 7.51
C HIS A 508 22.05 16.37 7.46
N SER A 509 22.91 16.50 8.48
CA SER A 509 24.17 15.74 8.58
C SER A 509 23.90 14.23 8.61
N GLN A 510 22.89 13.81 9.36
CA GLN A 510 22.43 12.42 9.41
C GLN A 510 21.95 11.94 8.04
N ALA A 511 21.09 12.69 7.35
CA ALA A 511 20.59 12.35 6.02
C ALA A 511 21.74 12.22 5.00
N MET A 512 22.78 13.07 5.08
CA MET A 512 23.97 12.95 4.25
C MET A 512 24.75 11.66 4.53
N SER A 513 24.92 11.27 5.81
CA SER A 513 25.56 10.02 6.20
C SER A 513 24.75 8.81 5.68
N GLU A 514 23.43 8.82 5.85
CA GLU A 514 22.52 7.78 5.35
C GLU A 514 22.57 7.65 3.83
N TYR A 515 22.68 8.78 3.11
CA TYR A 515 22.89 8.74 1.67
C TYR A 515 24.22 8.06 1.29
N VAL A 516 25.32 8.37 1.99
CA VAL A 516 26.63 7.73 1.75
C VAL A 516 26.53 6.21 1.95
N ASP A 517 25.83 5.75 2.98
CA ASP A 517 25.65 4.33 3.24
C ASP A 517 24.71 3.66 2.22
N LEU A 518 23.67 4.36 1.79
CA LEU A 518 22.83 3.90 0.68
C LEU A 518 23.62 3.75 -0.61
N ARG A 519 24.48 4.72 -0.93
CA ARG A 519 25.37 4.68 -2.11
C ARG A 519 26.34 3.51 -2.05
N LYS A 520 26.94 3.22 -0.87
CA LYS A 520 27.80 2.03 -0.70
C LYS A 520 27.03 0.74 -0.99
N ARG A 521 25.80 0.62 -0.48
CA ARG A 521 24.92 -0.53 -0.76
C ARG A 521 24.59 -0.62 -2.25
N PHE A 522 24.29 0.50 -2.88
CA PHE A 522 24.04 0.58 -4.32
C PHE A 522 25.25 0.11 -5.14
N THR A 523 26.47 0.61 -4.84
CA THR A 523 27.69 0.19 -5.54
C THR A 523 27.98 -1.31 -5.35
N ARG A 524 27.77 -1.85 -4.13
CA ARG A 524 27.93 -3.29 -3.89
C ARG A 524 26.93 -4.10 -4.71
N SER A 525 25.66 -3.70 -4.75
CA SER A 525 24.63 -4.39 -5.55
C SER A 525 24.92 -4.42 -7.06
N LEU A 526 25.75 -3.51 -7.57
CA LEU A 526 26.20 -3.51 -8.96
C LEU A 526 27.49 -4.33 -9.15
N ASN A 527 28.38 -4.38 -8.14
CA ASN A 527 29.74 -4.92 -8.23
C ASN A 527 29.91 -6.31 -7.61
N ASP A 528 28.93 -6.83 -6.82
CA ASP A 528 29.03 -8.17 -6.24
C ASP A 528 29.11 -9.24 -7.34
N GLU A 529 30.34 -9.51 -7.76
CA GLU A 529 30.75 -10.72 -8.47
C GLU A 529 30.85 -11.85 -7.44
N HIS A 530 30.00 -12.82 -7.56
CA HIS A 530 30.21 -14.14 -6.96
C HIS A 530 30.54 -15.13 -8.06
#